data_c0902254c0e0ae963f44f03dacb0358c
#
_entry.id   c0902254c0e0ae963f44f03dacb0358c
#
_cell.length_a   1.000
_cell.length_b   1.000
_cell.length_c   1.000
_cell.angle_alpha   90.00
_cell.angle_beta   90.00
_cell.angle_gamma   90.00
#
_symmetry.space_group_name_H-M   'P 1'
#
loop_
_entity.id
_entity.type
_entity.pdbx_description
1 polymer ?
#
loop_
_entity_poly.entity_id
_entity_poly.type
_entity_poly.pdbx_seq_one_letter_code
_entity_poly.pdbx_strand_id
1 'polypeptide(L)'
;MSHDSLFDTVENQALLVICARKKIRYIGIAGIIWGIINLGLGAVAVFANWSNVGLLLLGLLMLSTGISALTKPTLTSLLMEAIVSALLFCWNVVVTSLNVTTGHTSHVNPHGLIFPAIAAVLFFREYYKLGHLKEAVSSIDSQTIQQATKVCKELFKKKVKDEREIAEEASKKCRIQFTADSVFCAQRNLGRAFHMGVEDFRKSIADLNRKKLKMTVNHPLGKLRYAFDKKNSEKIKGWLGVSAA
;
A
#
# COMPACT_ATOMS: atom_id res chain seq x y z
N MET A 1 10.42 10.85 -23.60
CA MET A 1 10.53 11.16 -22.15
C MET A 1 10.56 9.84 -21.41
N SER A 2 11.55 9.64 -20.55
CA SER A 2 11.61 8.45 -19.72
C SER A 2 10.39 8.45 -18.76
N HIS A 3 9.83 7.30 -18.46
CA HIS A 3 8.69 7.17 -17.53
C HIS A 3 8.98 7.72 -16.12
N ASP A 4 10.24 8.01 -15.80
CA ASP A 4 10.67 8.56 -14.52
C ASP A 4 10.25 10.03 -14.36
N SER A 5 10.14 10.81 -15.46
CA SER A 5 9.77 12.24 -15.41
C SER A 5 8.31 12.51 -14.97
N LEU A 6 7.41 11.52 -15.06
CA LEU A 6 6.00 11.69 -14.67
C LEU A 6 5.84 11.97 -13.17
N PHE A 7 6.71 11.37 -12.34
CA PHE A 7 6.62 11.47 -10.89
C PHE A 7 7.55 12.53 -10.28
N ASP A 8 8.19 13.35 -11.12
CA ASP A 8 9.06 14.46 -10.68
C ASP A 8 8.25 15.74 -10.37
N THR A 9 6.97 15.78 -10.75
CA THR A 9 6.13 16.93 -10.42
C THR A 9 5.75 16.95 -8.95
N VAL A 10 5.68 18.14 -8.33
CA VAL A 10 5.32 18.31 -6.91
C VAL A 10 3.97 17.66 -6.59
N GLU A 11 3.00 17.75 -7.50
CA GLU A 11 1.70 17.12 -7.35
C GLU A 11 1.78 15.60 -7.28
N ASN A 12 2.51 14.97 -8.19
CA ASN A 12 2.67 13.52 -8.20
C ASN A 12 3.51 13.03 -7.01
N GLN A 13 4.49 13.81 -6.57
CA GLN A 13 5.22 13.54 -5.34
C GLN A 13 4.30 13.59 -4.12
N ALA A 14 3.42 14.60 -4.01
CA ALA A 14 2.42 14.65 -2.94
C ALA A 14 1.48 13.44 -2.97
N LEU A 15 1.04 13.01 -4.15
CA LEU A 15 0.22 11.81 -4.32
C LEU A 15 0.97 10.54 -3.91
N LEU A 16 2.26 10.42 -4.22
CA LEU A 16 3.11 9.32 -3.77
C LEU A 16 3.22 9.25 -2.25
N VAL A 17 3.39 10.40 -1.59
CA VAL A 17 3.42 10.50 -0.12
C VAL A 17 2.12 9.99 0.49
N ILE A 18 0.98 10.41 -0.05
CA ILE A 18 -0.34 9.95 0.43
C ILE A 18 -0.46 8.43 0.29
N CYS A 19 -0.08 7.89 -0.87
CA CYS A 19 -0.12 6.47 -1.15
C CYS A 19 0.82 5.67 -0.22
N ALA A 20 2.04 6.16 -0.02
CA ALA A 20 3.01 5.56 0.88
C ALA A 20 2.51 5.54 2.33
N ARG A 21 2.03 6.67 2.85
CA ARG A 21 1.45 6.77 4.21
C ARG A 21 0.27 5.82 4.39
N LYS A 22 -0.58 5.70 3.36
CA LYS A 22 -1.72 4.77 3.41
C LYS A 22 -1.25 3.32 3.48
N LYS A 23 -0.21 2.97 2.73
CA LYS A 23 0.38 1.63 2.75
C LYS A 23 0.99 1.30 4.10
N ILE A 24 1.74 2.23 4.70
CA ILE A 24 2.31 2.07 6.05
C ILE A 24 1.20 1.86 7.08
N ARG A 25 0.08 2.60 6.99
CA ARG A 25 -1.07 2.40 7.89
C ARG A 25 -1.68 1.00 7.77
N TYR A 26 -1.79 0.43 6.57
CA TYR A 26 -2.26 -0.95 6.40
C TYR A 26 -1.32 -1.97 7.04
N ILE A 27 -0.01 -1.74 6.92
CA ILE A 27 0.98 -2.57 7.61
C ILE A 27 0.83 -2.43 9.13
N GLY A 28 0.65 -1.21 9.63
CA GLY A 28 0.38 -0.97 11.05
C GLY A 28 -0.87 -1.69 11.57
N ILE A 29 -1.95 -1.75 10.78
CA ILE A 29 -3.15 -2.54 11.14
C ILE A 29 -2.79 -4.03 11.25
N ALA A 30 -2.03 -4.57 10.30
CA ALA A 30 -1.57 -5.95 10.36
C ALA A 30 -0.69 -6.19 11.60
N GLY A 31 0.22 -5.26 11.94
CA GLY A 31 1.03 -5.29 13.16
C GLY A 31 0.18 -5.31 14.43
N ILE A 32 -0.87 -4.47 14.50
CA ILE A 32 -1.80 -4.45 15.65
C ILE A 32 -2.49 -5.81 15.80
N ILE A 33 -3.04 -6.37 14.72
CA ILE A 33 -3.72 -7.67 14.75
C ILE A 33 -2.76 -8.76 15.24
N TRP A 34 -1.57 -8.83 14.68
CA TRP A 34 -0.54 -9.77 15.09
C TRP A 34 -0.07 -9.54 16.52
N GLY A 35 0.10 -8.27 16.93
CA GLY A 35 0.45 -7.91 18.30
C GLY A 35 -0.57 -8.43 19.31
N ILE A 36 -1.86 -8.26 19.04
CA ILE A 36 -2.96 -8.77 19.89
C ILE A 36 -2.93 -10.31 19.97
N ILE A 37 -2.74 -10.98 18.83
CA ILE A 37 -2.66 -12.46 18.79
C ILE A 37 -1.48 -12.94 19.64
N ASN A 38 -0.29 -12.36 19.46
CA ASN A 38 0.91 -12.77 20.21
C ASN A 38 0.81 -12.43 21.69
N LEU A 39 0.14 -11.31 22.07
CA LEU A 39 -0.16 -11.01 23.47
C LEU A 39 -1.05 -12.08 24.09
N GLY A 40 -2.13 -12.47 23.42
CA GLY A 40 -3.02 -13.51 23.90
C GLY A 40 -2.32 -14.86 24.05
N LEU A 41 -1.57 -15.28 23.03
CA LEU A 41 -0.80 -16.52 23.09
C LEU A 41 0.32 -16.44 24.13
N GLY A 42 1.02 -15.31 24.24
CA GLY A 42 2.06 -15.09 25.24
C GLY A 42 1.53 -15.13 26.66
N ALA A 43 0.38 -14.52 26.92
CA ALA A 43 -0.26 -14.57 28.23
C ALA A 43 -0.56 -16.02 28.66
N VAL A 44 -1.19 -16.80 27.78
CA VAL A 44 -1.47 -18.22 28.06
C VAL A 44 -0.17 -19.02 28.25
N ALA A 45 0.83 -18.78 27.41
CA ALA A 45 2.09 -19.50 27.46
C ALA A 45 2.91 -19.20 28.72
N VAL A 46 2.86 -17.97 29.25
CA VAL A 46 3.54 -17.56 30.49
C VAL A 46 2.93 -18.30 31.71
N PHE A 47 1.62 -18.53 31.76
CA PHE A 47 1.01 -19.35 32.80
C PHE A 47 1.53 -20.80 32.82
N ALA A 48 1.87 -21.33 31.63
CA ALA A 48 2.45 -22.67 31.50
C ALA A 48 3.95 -22.67 31.82
N ASN A 49 4.69 -21.66 31.39
CA ASN A 49 6.13 -21.55 31.61
C ASN A 49 6.60 -20.09 31.49
N TRP A 50 7.25 -19.56 32.51
CA TRP A 50 7.83 -18.21 32.54
C TRP A 50 8.84 -17.93 31.43
N SER A 51 9.47 -18.95 30.85
CA SER A 51 10.39 -18.77 29.70
C SER A 51 9.71 -18.15 28.47
N ASN A 52 8.37 -18.18 28.43
CA ASN A 52 7.59 -17.63 27.31
C ASN A 52 7.30 -16.11 27.44
N VAL A 53 7.81 -15.43 28.47
CA VAL A 53 7.63 -13.98 28.67
C VAL A 53 8.11 -13.17 27.45
N GLY A 54 9.10 -13.69 26.71
CA GLY A 54 9.59 -13.05 25.49
C GLY A 54 8.51 -12.92 24.40
N LEU A 55 7.61 -13.89 24.25
CA LEU A 55 6.50 -13.82 23.31
C LEU A 55 5.52 -12.71 23.68
N LEU A 56 5.24 -12.55 24.97
CA LEU A 56 4.37 -11.48 25.47
C LEU A 56 5.00 -10.09 25.23
N LEU A 57 6.29 -9.93 25.53
CA LEU A 57 7.00 -8.67 25.29
C LEU A 57 7.08 -8.30 23.80
N LEU A 58 7.36 -9.27 22.93
CA LEU A 58 7.40 -9.05 21.48
C LEU A 58 6.00 -8.74 20.93
N GLY A 59 4.95 -9.36 21.46
CA GLY A 59 3.56 -9.02 21.13
C GLY A 59 3.22 -7.58 21.51
N LEU A 60 3.66 -7.10 22.70
CA LEU A 60 3.48 -5.73 23.14
C LEU A 60 4.25 -4.74 22.26
N LEU A 61 5.49 -5.05 21.91
CA LEU A 61 6.29 -4.23 20.99
C LEU A 61 5.63 -4.14 19.62
N MET A 62 5.15 -5.25 19.05
CA MET A 62 4.48 -5.29 17.77
C MET A 62 3.17 -4.47 17.79
N LEU A 63 2.40 -4.54 18.87
CA LEU A 63 1.21 -3.71 19.06
C LEU A 63 1.57 -2.23 19.08
N SER A 64 2.60 -1.84 19.83
CA SER A 64 3.02 -0.44 19.96
C SER A 64 3.56 0.14 18.64
N THR A 65 4.39 -0.63 17.92
CA THR A 65 4.90 -0.22 16.60
C THR A 65 3.78 -0.15 15.57
N GLY A 66 2.82 -1.07 15.60
CA GLY A 66 1.63 -1.04 14.76
C GLY A 66 0.75 0.19 15.00
N ILE A 67 0.52 0.56 16.26
CA ILE A 67 -0.17 1.80 16.62
C ILE A 67 0.62 3.02 16.12
N SER A 68 1.94 3.02 16.27
CA SER A 68 2.80 4.08 15.74
C SER A 68 2.69 4.21 14.22
N ALA A 69 2.74 3.10 13.49
CA ALA A 69 2.59 3.08 12.02
C ALA A 69 1.19 3.53 11.57
N LEU A 70 0.15 3.26 12.36
CA LEU A 70 -1.21 3.71 12.08
C LEU A 70 -1.39 5.22 12.30
N THR A 71 -0.86 5.74 13.42
CA THR A 71 -1.05 7.14 13.84
C THR A 71 -0.08 8.08 13.16
N LYS A 72 1.19 7.71 13.12
CA LYS A 72 2.30 8.46 12.51
C LYS A 72 3.00 7.59 11.45
N PRO A 73 2.41 7.46 10.24
CA PRO A 73 2.94 6.60 9.19
C PRO A 73 4.23 7.17 8.61
N THR A 74 5.36 6.73 9.14
CA THR A 74 6.72 7.09 8.74
C THR A 74 7.49 5.87 8.27
N LEU A 75 8.59 6.07 7.55
CA LEU A 75 9.50 4.97 7.20
C LEU A 75 10.12 4.33 8.43
N THR A 76 10.36 5.12 9.47
CA THR A 76 10.88 4.61 10.75
C THR A 76 9.90 3.66 11.41
N SER A 77 8.60 4.00 11.45
CA SER A 77 7.59 3.10 12.03
C SER A 77 7.45 1.80 11.23
N LEU A 78 7.60 1.85 9.90
CA LEU A 78 7.62 0.67 9.05
C LEU A 78 8.86 -0.20 9.30
N LEU A 79 10.04 0.41 9.46
CA LEU A 79 11.27 -0.29 9.80
C LEU A 79 11.15 -1.00 11.15
N MET A 80 10.60 -0.33 12.15
CA MET A 80 10.37 -0.93 13.47
C MET A 80 9.45 -2.14 13.41
N GLU A 81 8.38 -2.08 12.63
CA GLU A 81 7.51 -3.25 12.37
C GLU A 81 8.28 -4.42 11.75
N ALA A 82 9.15 -4.13 10.77
CA ALA A 82 9.97 -5.16 10.13
C ALA A 82 10.95 -5.80 11.12
N ILE A 83 11.61 -4.98 11.95
CA ILE A 83 12.56 -5.46 12.97
C ILE A 83 11.83 -6.32 14.02
N VAL A 84 10.71 -5.86 14.55
CA VAL A 84 9.95 -6.61 15.57
C VAL A 84 9.44 -7.93 15.01
N SER A 85 8.99 -7.95 13.74
CA SER A 85 8.60 -9.20 13.06
C SER A 85 9.76 -10.17 12.91
N ALA A 86 10.97 -9.68 12.60
CA ALA A 86 12.18 -10.51 12.54
C ALA A 86 12.58 -11.04 13.91
N LEU A 87 12.51 -10.22 14.95
CA LEU A 87 12.77 -10.65 16.33
C LEU A 87 11.78 -11.72 16.79
N LEU A 88 10.50 -11.57 16.45
CA LEU A 88 9.48 -12.58 16.74
C LEU A 88 9.77 -13.91 16.04
N PHE A 89 10.21 -13.86 14.77
CA PHE A 89 10.65 -15.05 14.06
C PHE A 89 11.84 -15.73 14.78
N CYS A 90 12.90 -14.97 15.09
CA CYS A 90 14.07 -15.49 15.78
C CYS A 90 13.71 -16.11 17.14
N TRP A 91 12.84 -15.45 17.90
CA TRP A 91 12.35 -15.97 19.18
C TRP A 91 11.64 -17.29 19.01
N ASN A 92 10.73 -17.40 18.04
CA ASN A 92 10.00 -18.65 17.79
C ASN A 92 10.94 -19.78 17.33
N VAL A 93 12.01 -19.47 16.57
CA VAL A 93 13.04 -20.45 16.22
C VAL A 93 13.75 -20.96 17.47
N VAL A 94 14.19 -20.07 18.35
CA VAL A 94 14.90 -20.42 19.60
C VAL A 94 14.02 -21.27 20.49
N VAL A 95 12.79 -20.83 20.78
CA VAL A 95 11.85 -21.56 21.64
C VAL A 95 11.51 -22.94 21.06
N THR A 96 11.27 -23.02 19.75
CA THR A 96 10.98 -24.31 19.09
C THR A 96 12.18 -25.25 19.18
N SER A 97 13.40 -24.74 18.93
CA SER A 97 14.62 -25.55 19.02
C SER A 97 14.84 -26.07 20.45
N LEU A 98 14.66 -25.21 21.46
CA LEU A 98 14.77 -25.60 22.86
C LEU A 98 13.74 -26.69 23.24
N ASN A 99 12.48 -26.52 22.83
CA ASN A 99 11.42 -27.50 23.15
C ASN A 99 11.67 -28.86 22.49
N VAL A 100 12.20 -28.87 21.27
CA VAL A 100 12.57 -30.11 20.59
C VAL A 100 13.74 -30.80 21.28
N THR A 101 14.80 -30.06 21.65
CA THR A 101 15.99 -30.61 22.30
C THR A 101 15.73 -31.10 23.72
N THR A 102 14.78 -30.47 24.43
CA THR A 102 14.39 -30.89 25.79
C THR A 102 13.31 -31.97 25.81
N GLY A 103 12.85 -32.44 24.65
CA GLY A 103 11.85 -33.51 24.53
C GLY A 103 10.42 -33.08 24.95
N HIS A 104 10.17 -31.77 25.16
CA HIS A 104 8.85 -31.30 25.58
C HIS A 104 7.81 -31.34 24.44
N THR A 105 8.24 -31.29 23.18
CA THR A 105 7.35 -31.44 22.03
C THR A 105 8.05 -32.21 20.91
N SER A 106 7.35 -33.16 20.31
CA SER A 106 7.80 -33.84 19.08
C SER A 106 7.40 -33.09 17.80
N HIS A 107 6.63 -32.03 17.91
CA HIS A 107 6.09 -31.34 16.76
C HIS A 107 6.52 -29.87 16.72
N VAL A 108 7.14 -29.49 15.59
CA VAL A 108 7.42 -28.07 15.25
C VAL A 108 6.10 -27.43 14.84
N ASN A 109 5.71 -26.31 15.48
CA ASN A 109 4.58 -25.52 15.01
C ASN A 109 5.00 -24.67 13.80
N PRO A 110 4.70 -25.06 12.57
CA PRO A 110 5.17 -24.35 11.39
C PRO A 110 4.54 -22.94 11.27
N HIS A 111 3.33 -22.76 11.79
CA HIS A 111 2.64 -21.46 11.71
C HIS A 111 3.34 -20.38 12.53
N GLY A 112 3.87 -20.71 13.70
CA GLY A 112 4.64 -19.79 14.53
C GLY A 112 5.95 -19.33 13.89
N LEU A 113 6.50 -20.09 12.94
CA LEU A 113 7.73 -19.75 12.22
C LEU A 113 7.45 -19.05 10.89
N ILE A 114 6.55 -19.58 10.09
CA ILE A 114 6.34 -19.12 8.70
C ILE A 114 5.76 -17.71 8.66
N PHE A 115 4.73 -17.40 9.46
CA PHE A 115 4.06 -16.11 9.39
C PHE A 115 4.96 -14.93 9.79
N PRO A 116 5.71 -14.94 10.91
CA PRO A 116 6.63 -13.84 11.24
C PRO A 116 7.75 -13.68 10.21
N ALA A 117 8.26 -14.79 9.63
CA ALA A 117 9.27 -14.74 8.57
C ALA A 117 8.74 -14.03 7.33
N ILE A 118 7.55 -14.41 6.86
CA ILE A 118 6.90 -13.76 5.71
C ILE A 118 6.63 -12.29 6.02
N ALA A 119 6.11 -11.95 7.20
CA ALA A 119 5.85 -10.58 7.60
C ALA A 119 7.14 -9.74 7.60
N ALA A 120 8.22 -10.24 8.18
CA ALA A 120 9.51 -9.56 8.19
C ALA A 120 10.00 -9.28 6.76
N VAL A 121 10.02 -10.30 5.89
CA VAL A 121 10.44 -10.15 4.48
C VAL A 121 9.58 -9.13 3.73
N LEU A 122 8.25 -9.21 3.89
CA LEU A 122 7.35 -8.27 3.22
C LEU A 122 7.53 -6.83 3.72
N PHE A 123 7.69 -6.61 5.03
CA PHE A 123 7.85 -5.28 5.61
C PHE A 123 9.21 -4.68 5.26
N PHE A 124 10.30 -5.45 5.28
CA PHE A 124 11.60 -5.00 4.79
C PHE A 124 11.56 -4.66 3.30
N ARG A 125 10.93 -5.50 2.48
CA ARG A 125 10.76 -5.23 1.05
C ARG A 125 10.01 -3.92 0.80
N GLU A 126 8.94 -3.67 1.55
CA GLU A 126 8.19 -2.42 1.43
C GLU A 126 8.98 -1.21 1.98
N TYR A 127 9.74 -1.39 3.05
CA TYR A 127 10.66 -0.37 3.55
C TYR A 127 11.69 0.05 2.49
N TYR A 128 12.34 -0.89 1.83
CA TYR A 128 13.28 -0.58 0.75
C TYR A 128 12.60 0.11 -0.42
N LYS A 129 11.43 -0.36 -0.83
CA LYS A 129 10.67 0.29 -1.93
C LYS A 129 10.27 1.72 -1.60
N LEU A 130 9.84 1.98 -0.37
CA LEU A 130 9.43 3.31 0.06
C LEU A 130 10.65 4.18 0.44
N GLY A 131 11.79 3.59 0.72
CA GLY A 131 13.03 4.29 1.04
C GLY A 131 13.50 5.24 -0.05
N HIS A 132 13.29 4.87 -1.33
CA HIS A 132 13.59 5.74 -2.47
C HIS A 132 12.71 6.99 -2.54
N LEU A 133 11.58 7.00 -1.82
CA LEU A 133 10.70 8.17 -1.73
C LEU A 133 11.03 9.09 -0.55
N LYS A 134 12.08 8.79 0.24
CA LYS A 134 12.40 9.51 1.47
C LYS A 134 12.67 10.99 1.23
N GLU A 135 13.39 11.32 0.17
CA GLU A 135 13.69 12.71 -0.20
C GLU A 135 12.42 13.45 -0.63
N ALA A 136 11.60 12.84 -1.48
CA ALA A 136 10.31 13.39 -1.89
C ALA A 136 9.36 13.59 -0.69
N VAL A 137 9.35 12.66 0.27
CA VAL A 137 8.51 12.73 1.48
C VAL A 137 8.91 13.89 2.40
N SER A 138 10.20 14.24 2.46
CA SER A 138 10.72 15.28 3.36
C SER A 138 10.61 16.70 2.78
N SER A 139 10.48 16.84 1.46
CA SER A 139 10.50 18.12 0.74
C SER A 139 9.13 18.76 0.53
N ILE A 140 8.04 18.01 0.74
CA ILE A 140 6.68 18.48 0.44
C ILE A 140 6.00 19.01 1.70
N ASP A 141 5.45 20.21 1.60
CA ASP A 141 4.75 20.83 2.70
C ASP A 141 3.42 20.14 3.04
N SER A 142 2.97 20.35 4.28
CA SER A 142 1.73 19.72 4.77
C SER A 142 0.46 20.24 4.07
N GLN A 143 0.47 21.45 3.53
CA GLN A 143 -0.69 22.03 2.85
C GLN A 143 -0.90 21.36 1.50
N THR A 144 0.17 21.19 0.72
CA THR A 144 0.15 20.47 -0.56
C THR A 144 -0.37 19.04 -0.40
N ILE A 145 0.09 18.32 0.65
CA ILE A 145 -0.41 16.98 0.96
C ILE A 145 -1.91 16.99 1.32
N GLN A 146 -2.36 17.99 2.09
CA GLN A 146 -3.78 18.11 2.44
C GLN A 146 -4.64 18.40 1.22
N GLN A 147 -4.22 19.31 0.34
CA GLN A 147 -4.92 19.63 -0.91
C GLN A 147 -5.02 18.41 -1.81
N ALA A 148 -3.91 17.70 -2.07
CA ALA A 148 -3.91 16.46 -2.84
C ALA A 148 -4.83 15.39 -2.24
N THR A 149 -4.87 15.27 -0.91
CA THR A 149 -5.79 14.36 -0.21
C THR A 149 -7.25 14.75 -0.42
N LYS A 150 -7.56 16.05 -0.42
CA LYS A 150 -8.91 16.57 -0.65
C LYS A 150 -9.37 16.24 -2.07
N VAL A 151 -8.54 16.51 -3.08
CA VAL A 151 -8.82 16.20 -4.49
C VAL A 151 -9.09 14.69 -4.67
N CYS A 152 -8.24 13.84 -4.10
CA CYS A 152 -8.46 12.39 -4.14
C CYS A 152 -9.80 11.96 -3.53
N LYS A 153 -10.20 12.58 -2.42
CA LYS A 153 -11.48 12.25 -1.76
C LYS A 153 -12.68 12.78 -2.54
N GLU A 154 -12.55 13.93 -3.17
CA GLU A 154 -13.62 14.55 -3.97
C GLU A 154 -13.97 13.70 -5.18
N LEU A 155 -12.98 13.08 -5.82
CA LEU A 155 -13.19 12.17 -6.95
C LEU A 155 -14.13 11.00 -6.61
N PHE A 156 -14.20 10.58 -5.35
CA PHE A 156 -15.05 9.46 -4.90
C PHE A 156 -16.36 9.89 -4.22
N LYS A 157 -16.69 11.19 -4.19
CA LYS A 157 -17.98 11.63 -3.68
C LYS A 157 -19.13 11.11 -4.57
N LYS A 158 -20.27 10.79 -3.94
CA LYS A 158 -21.44 10.22 -4.64
C LYS A 158 -22.06 11.15 -5.67
N LYS A 159 -21.93 12.48 -5.48
CA LYS A 159 -22.41 13.51 -6.41
C LYS A 159 -21.20 14.25 -6.97
N VAL A 160 -20.64 13.76 -8.05
CA VAL A 160 -19.67 14.51 -8.84
C VAL A 160 -20.46 15.40 -9.79
N LYS A 161 -20.17 16.70 -9.81
CA LYS A 161 -20.92 17.68 -10.61
C LYS A 161 -20.88 17.42 -12.11
N ASP A 162 -19.87 16.69 -12.57
CA ASP A 162 -19.65 16.41 -13.99
C ASP A 162 -19.33 14.92 -14.22
N GLU A 163 -20.39 14.11 -14.31
CA GLU A 163 -20.23 12.67 -14.61
C GLU A 163 -19.64 12.40 -16.01
N ARG A 164 -19.66 13.42 -16.91
CA ARG A 164 -19.12 13.28 -18.27
C ARG A 164 -17.61 13.19 -18.29
N GLU A 165 -16.95 13.84 -17.34
CA GLU A 165 -15.49 13.90 -17.22
C GLU A 165 -14.89 12.73 -16.42
N ILE A 166 -15.70 11.79 -15.96
CA ILE A 166 -15.25 10.68 -15.11
C ILE A 166 -15.49 9.34 -15.78
N ALA A 167 -14.44 8.54 -15.88
CA ALA A 167 -14.49 7.13 -16.20
C ALA A 167 -14.15 6.28 -14.97
N GLU A 168 -14.85 5.16 -14.80
CA GLU A 168 -14.62 4.21 -13.71
C GLU A 168 -14.03 2.91 -14.26
N GLU A 169 -13.04 2.36 -13.59
CA GLU A 169 -12.51 1.03 -13.91
C GLU A 169 -13.60 -0.03 -13.69
N ALA A 170 -13.56 -1.11 -14.44
CA ALA A 170 -14.54 -2.21 -14.38
C ALA A 170 -14.68 -2.81 -12.97
N SER A 171 -13.61 -2.84 -12.18
CA SER A 171 -13.63 -3.28 -10.78
C SER A 171 -14.19 -2.24 -9.79
N LYS A 172 -14.53 -1.03 -10.25
CA LYS A 172 -14.99 0.13 -9.46
C LYS A 172 -14.02 0.59 -8.37
N LYS A 173 -12.76 0.16 -8.44
CA LYS A 173 -11.71 0.52 -7.47
C LYS A 173 -10.96 1.78 -7.86
N CYS A 174 -10.93 2.13 -9.14
CA CYS A 174 -10.24 3.30 -9.66
C CYS A 174 -11.21 4.19 -10.41
N ARG A 175 -11.07 5.50 -10.25
CA ARG A 175 -11.73 6.53 -11.04
C ARG A 175 -10.69 7.40 -11.72
N ILE A 176 -11.01 7.81 -12.93
CA ILE A 176 -10.21 8.71 -13.75
C ILE A 176 -11.06 9.94 -14.03
N GLN A 177 -10.51 11.10 -13.72
CA GLN A 177 -11.10 12.40 -14.08
C GLN A 177 -10.29 13.00 -15.22
N PHE A 178 -10.99 13.47 -16.24
CA PHE A 178 -10.41 14.19 -17.36
C PHE A 178 -10.51 15.70 -17.13
N THR A 179 -9.45 16.42 -17.47
CA THR A 179 -9.43 17.86 -17.61
C THR A 179 -9.01 18.21 -19.04
N ALA A 180 -9.00 19.50 -19.41
CA ALA A 180 -8.63 19.90 -20.78
C ALA A 180 -7.24 19.35 -21.19
N ASP A 181 -6.28 19.38 -20.26
CA ASP A 181 -4.86 19.12 -20.59
C ASP A 181 -4.29 17.90 -19.88
N SER A 182 -5.05 17.28 -18.99
CA SER A 182 -4.52 16.24 -18.10
C SER A 182 -5.55 15.25 -17.60
N VAL A 183 -5.04 14.17 -17.02
CA VAL A 183 -5.82 13.09 -16.44
C VAL A 183 -5.38 12.86 -15.01
N PHE A 184 -6.33 12.91 -14.09
CA PHE A 184 -6.13 12.55 -12.70
C PHE A 184 -6.71 11.16 -12.42
N CYS A 185 -5.90 10.26 -11.94
CA CYS A 185 -6.29 8.90 -11.60
C CYS A 185 -6.10 8.63 -10.11
N ALA A 186 -7.10 8.08 -9.45
CA ALA A 186 -6.99 7.66 -8.06
C ALA A 186 -7.73 6.36 -7.77
N GLN A 187 -7.17 5.53 -6.89
CA GLN A 187 -7.86 4.39 -6.32
C GLN A 187 -8.67 4.82 -5.09
N ARG A 188 -9.84 4.22 -4.90
CA ARG A 188 -10.76 4.54 -3.80
C ARG A 188 -10.12 4.45 -2.42
N ASN A 189 -9.22 3.51 -2.23
CA ASN A 189 -8.48 3.32 -0.98
C ASN A 189 -7.19 4.17 -0.90
N LEU A 190 -6.95 5.07 -1.85
CA LEU A 190 -5.73 5.86 -1.98
C LEU A 190 -4.45 4.99 -2.00
N GLY A 191 -4.57 3.75 -2.43
CA GLY A 191 -3.43 2.87 -2.56
C GLY A 191 -2.48 3.31 -3.67
N ARG A 192 -3.03 4.00 -4.68
CA ARG A 192 -2.28 4.63 -5.78
C ARG A 192 -3.08 5.79 -6.35
N ALA A 193 -2.40 6.89 -6.64
CA ALA A 193 -2.94 8.04 -7.31
C ALA A 193 -1.83 8.72 -8.13
N PHE A 194 -2.18 9.29 -9.27
CA PHE A 194 -1.24 10.01 -10.12
C PHE A 194 -1.99 10.99 -11.03
N HIS A 195 -1.25 11.97 -11.51
CA HIS A 195 -1.66 12.97 -12.47
C HIS A 195 -0.74 12.89 -13.68
N MET A 196 -1.29 12.91 -14.89
CA MET A 196 -0.50 12.82 -16.13
C MET A 196 -1.10 13.65 -17.25
N GLY A 197 -0.26 14.08 -18.18
CA GLY A 197 -0.72 14.75 -19.40
C GLY A 197 -1.51 13.82 -20.31
N VAL A 198 -2.30 14.39 -21.22
CA VAL A 198 -3.13 13.67 -22.19
C VAL A 198 -2.30 12.72 -23.07
N GLU A 199 -1.14 13.18 -23.54
CA GLU A 199 -0.28 12.38 -24.41
C GLU A 199 0.31 11.15 -23.70
N ASP A 200 0.72 11.30 -22.43
CA ASP A 200 1.23 10.18 -21.65
C ASP A 200 0.12 9.20 -21.28
N PHE A 201 -1.08 9.73 -21.03
CA PHE A 201 -2.27 8.89 -20.85
C PHE A 201 -2.57 8.08 -22.12
N ARG A 202 -2.52 8.71 -23.30
CA ARG A 202 -2.72 8.04 -24.58
C ARG A 202 -1.72 6.92 -24.79
N LYS A 203 -0.43 7.16 -24.52
CA LYS A 203 0.65 6.15 -24.60
C LYS A 203 0.47 5.01 -23.60
N SER A 204 -0.19 5.25 -22.45
CA SER A 204 -0.44 4.24 -21.44
C SER A 204 -1.50 3.20 -21.85
N ILE A 205 -2.29 3.50 -22.90
CA ILE A 205 -3.32 2.61 -23.45
C ILE A 205 -2.70 1.77 -24.56
N ALA A 206 -2.74 0.46 -24.38
CA ALA A 206 -2.07 -0.47 -25.29
C ALA A 206 -2.65 -0.48 -26.73
N ASP A 207 -3.98 -0.29 -26.85
CA ASP A 207 -4.68 -0.33 -28.13
C ASP A 207 -6.03 0.43 -28.00
N LEU A 208 -6.11 1.57 -28.66
CA LEU A 208 -7.27 2.45 -28.65
C LEU A 208 -8.47 1.89 -29.45
N ASN A 209 -8.23 0.95 -30.37
CA ASN A 209 -9.29 0.40 -31.22
C ASN A 209 -10.11 -0.68 -30.53
N ARG A 210 -9.65 -1.20 -29.39
CA ARG A 210 -10.36 -2.25 -28.65
C ARG A 210 -11.66 -1.75 -28.06
N LYS A 211 -12.70 -2.62 -28.09
CA LYS A 211 -14.00 -2.35 -27.41
C LYS A 211 -13.86 -2.14 -25.90
N LYS A 212 -12.85 -2.74 -25.27
CA LYS A 212 -12.50 -2.57 -23.85
C LYS A 212 -11.06 -2.12 -23.74
N LEU A 213 -10.85 -0.90 -23.29
CA LEU A 213 -9.53 -0.33 -23.14
C LEU A 213 -8.80 -0.93 -21.93
N LYS A 214 -7.48 -1.10 -22.09
CA LYS A 214 -6.58 -1.51 -21.01
C LYS A 214 -5.47 -0.48 -20.90
N MET A 215 -5.31 0.09 -19.73
CA MET A 215 -4.24 1.04 -19.41
C MET A 215 -3.20 0.37 -18.54
N THR A 216 -1.95 0.68 -18.81
CA THR A 216 -0.82 0.23 -17.98
C THR A 216 0.06 1.43 -17.64
N VAL A 217 0.31 1.63 -16.35
CA VAL A 217 1.17 2.70 -15.83
C VAL A 217 2.24 2.12 -14.93
N ASN A 218 3.49 2.51 -15.15
CA ASN A 218 4.59 2.19 -14.25
C ASN A 218 4.59 3.22 -13.11
N HIS A 219 3.99 2.84 -12.00
CA HIS A 219 3.93 3.67 -10.79
C HIS A 219 5.11 3.28 -9.87
N PRO A 220 5.75 4.21 -9.14
CA PRO A 220 6.87 3.89 -8.23
C PRO A 220 6.51 2.82 -7.18
N LEU A 221 5.24 2.75 -6.77
CA LEU A 221 4.74 1.73 -5.85
C LEU A 221 4.36 0.40 -6.54
N GLY A 222 4.66 0.23 -7.82
CA GLY A 222 4.45 -0.98 -8.60
C GLY A 222 3.54 -0.77 -9.81
N LYS A 223 3.72 -1.63 -10.82
CA LYS A 223 3.00 -1.57 -12.09
C LYS A 223 1.48 -1.64 -11.90
N LEU A 224 0.76 -0.71 -12.52
CA LEU A 224 -0.68 -0.59 -12.50
C LEU A 224 -1.27 -1.09 -13.81
N ARG A 225 -2.34 -1.86 -13.71
CA ARG A 225 -3.11 -2.29 -14.87
C ARG A 225 -4.59 -2.04 -14.58
N TYR A 226 -5.22 -1.25 -15.45
CA TYR A 226 -6.63 -0.94 -15.38
C TYR A 226 -7.35 -1.47 -16.60
N ALA A 227 -8.52 -2.07 -16.40
CA ALA A 227 -9.40 -2.50 -17.48
C ALA A 227 -10.72 -1.74 -17.36
N PHE A 228 -11.16 -1.13 -18.47
CA PHE A 228 -12.40 -0.38 -18.53
C PHE A 228 -13.47 -1.23 -19.22
N ASP A 229 -14.72 -1.12 -18.76
CA ASP A 229 -15.86 -1.68 -19.47
C ASP A 229 -16.13 -0.92 -20.78
N LYS A 230 -17.09 -1.40 -21.58
CA LYS A 230 -17.41 -0.79 -22.88
C LYS A 230 -17.83 0.67 -22.73
N LYS A 231 -18.71 1.00 -21.77
CA LYS A 231 -19.24 2.35 -21.54
C LYS A 231 -18.14 3.33 -21.17
N ASN A 232 -17.27 2.97 -20.22
CA ASN A 232 -16.16 3.82 -19.80
C ASN A 232 -15.06 3.91 -20.88
N SER A 233 -14.87 2.85 -21.67
CA SER A 233 -13.95 2.88 -22.82
C SER A 233 -14.41 3.85 -23.91
N GLU A 234 -15.72 3.92 -24.20
CA GLU A 234 -16.31 4.88 -25.14
C GLU A 234 -16.15 6.32 -24.63
N LYS A 235 -16.36 6.57 -23.34
CA LYS A 235 -16.08 7.87 -22.73
C LYS A 235 -14.64 8.31 -22.93
N ILE A 236 -13.68 7.42 -22.65
CA ILE A 236 -12.25 7.67 -22.80
C ILE A 236 -11.91 7.99 -24.27
N LYS A 237 -12.43 7.20 -25.21
CA LYS A 237 -12.23 7.42 -26.65
C LYS A 237 -12.76 8.77 -27.11
N GLY A 238 -14.01 9.09 -26.72
CA GLY A 238 -14.65 10.36 -27.05
C GLY A 238 -13.84 11.57 -26.53
N TRP A 239 -13.32 11.46 -25.31
CA TRP A 239 -12.47 12.49 -24.75
C TRP A 239 -11.11 12.61 -25.47
N LEU A 240 -10.51 11.49 -25.90
CA LEU A 240 -9.27 11.47 -26.68
C LEU A 240 -9.47 11.89 -28.15
N GLY A 241 -10.69 12.20 -28.60
CA GLY A 241 -10.99 12.53 -30.00
C GLY A 241 -10.83 11.33 -30.94
N VAL A 242 -10.87 10.10 -30.43
CA VAL A 242 -10.81 8.88 -31.23
C VAL A 242 -12.23 8.50 -31.63
N SER A 243 -12.56 8.63 -32.90
CA SER A 243 -13.87 8.21 -33.42
C SER A 243 -14.10 6.72 -33.14
N ALA A 244 -15.30 6.39 -32.67
CA ALA A 244 -15.72 4.99 -32.57
C ALA A 244 -15.78 4.42 -34.01
N ALA A 245 -14.91 3.48 -34.32
CA ALA A 245 -15.00 2.68 -35.54
C ALA A 245 -16.07 1.60 -35.42
#